data_8e55ed25c6fdf7f5d8b5fd02647b3c72
#
_entry.id   8e55ed25c6fdf7f5d8b5fd02647b3c72
#
_cell.length_a   1.000
_cell.length_b   1.000
_cell.length_c   1.000
_cell.angle_alpha   90.00
_cell.angle_beta   90.00
_cell.angle_gamma   90.00
#
_symmetry.space_group_name_H-M   'P 1'
#
loop_
_entity.id
_entity.type
_entity.pdbx_description
1 polymer ?
#
loop_
_entity_poly.entity_id
_entity_poly.type
_entity_poly.pdbx_seq_one_letter_code
_entity_poly.pdbx_strand_id
1 'polypeptide(L)'
;MFSVIFEVLPRQGRKEEYLDLAKGLRPILEKMDGFVDVERYESRTRPGWVLSQSTWRDEKSMVRWRTQRDHYFVQSKGRFEVFADYHLRIGEITADTDPPAGLTVLEQRFDETEVGVAKFVTFTEATPERGADLTAKADRLPFRLGLDPSGETIAEHDVFESIYNPGKLALLVSWKDTDAGKAWSPGKLSGVEKLRHRKVRIVRDYGCFDRREAPQYYAGVKDAPAK
;
A
#
# COMPACT_ATOMS: atom_id res chain seq x y z
N MET A 1 14.39 -0.06 -3.22
CA MET A 1 13.42 -0.29 -2.12
C MET A 1 12.09 -0.73 -2.69
N PHE A 2 11.28 -1.48 -1.93
CA PHE A 2 9.98 -1.99 -2.37
C PHE A 2 8.85 -1.50 -1.48
N SER A 3 7.68 -1.31 -2.09
CA SER A 3 6.44 -0.96 -1.41
C SER A 3 5.40 -2.06 -1.61
N VAL A 4 4.70 -2.42 -0.54
CA VAL A 4 3.48 -3.22 -0.61
C VAL A 4 2.31 -2.30 -0.30
N ILE A 5 1.42 -2.17 -1.27
CA ILE A 5 0.21 -1.35 -1.21
C ILE A 5 -0.96 -2.32 -1.15
N PHE A 6 -1.49 -2.53 0.04
CA PHE A 6 -2.55 -3.49 0.30
C PHE A 6 -3.83 -2.77 0.72
N GLU A 7 -4.76 -2.65 -0.21
CA GLU A 7 -6.09 -2.12 0.03
C GLU A 7 -7.03 -3.28 0.33
N VAL A 8 -7.80 -3.20 1.38
CA VAL A 8 -8.65 -4.30 1.83
C VAL A 8 -10.01 -3.78 2.30
N LEU A 9 -11.05 -4.50 1.93
CA LEU A 9 -12.41 -4.33 2.46
C LEU A 9 -12.71 -5.52 3.40
N PRO A 10 -12.64 -5.34 4.71
CA PRO A 10 -13.11 -6.36 5.64
C PRO A 10 -14.62 -6.61 5.47
N ARG A 11 -15.05 -7.84 5.71
CA ARG A 11 -16.48 -8.15 5.77
C ARG A 11 -17.15 -7.35 6.88
N GLN A 12 -18.45 -7.15 6.77
CA GLN A 12 -19.22 -6.42 7.77
C GLN A 12 -18.94 -6.94 9.19
N GLY A 13 -18.58 -6.04 10.11
CA GLY A 13 -18.24 -6.36 11.48
C GLY A 13 -16.86 -6.98 11.71
N ARG A 14 -16.03 -7.16 10.67
CA ARG A 14 -14.71 -7.80 10.79
C ARG A 14 -13.52 -6.83 10.74
N LYS A 15 -13.76 -5.53 10.72
CA LYS A 15 -12.68 -4.51 10.66
C LYS A 15 -11.76 -4.61 11.89
N GLU A 16 -12.33 -4.68 13.08
CA GLU A 16 -11.56 -4.78 14.32
C GLU A 16 -10.74 -6.08 14.36
N GLU A 17 -11.32 -7.20 13.93
CA GLU A 17 -10.58 -8.47 13.83
C GLU A 17 -9.38 -8.35 12.89
N TYR A 18 -9.53 -7.67 11.74
CA TYR A 18 -8.40 -7.40 10.85
C TYR A 18 -7.30 -6.58 11.53
N LEU A 19 -7.68 -5.51 12.23
CA LEU A 19 -6.72 -4.64 12.92
C LEU A 19 -6.01 -5.39 14.06
N ASP A 20 -6.71 -6.25 14.80
CA ASP A 20 -6.13 -7.08 15.86
C ASP A 20 -5.15 -8.12 15.31
N LEU A 21 -5.50 -8.80 14.23
CA LEU A 21 -4.58 -9.73 13.54
C LEU A 21 -3.31 -9.01 13.09
N ALA A 22 -3.46 -7.82 12.52
CA ALA A 22 -2.34 -7.01 12.08
C ALA A 22 -1.47 -6.50 13.25
N LYS A 23 -2.10 -6.14 14.37
CA LYS A 23 -1.42 -5.76 15.62
C LYS A 23 -0.65 -6.93 16.22
N GLY A 24 -1.23 -8.12 16.20
CA GLY A 24 -0.58 -9.35 16.69
C GLY A 24 0.68 -9.73 15.90
N LEU A 25 0.73 -9.41 14.61
CA LEU A 25 1.90 -9.64 13.76
C LEU A 25 3.01 -8.60 13.93
N ARG A 26 2.72 -7.43 14.47
CA ARG A 26 3.65 -6.30 14.54
C ARG A 26 5.00 -6.64 15.21
N PRO A 27 5.05 -7.35 16.36
CA PRO A 27 6.31 -7.69 17.02
C PRO A 27 7.23 -8.59 16.17
N ILE A 28 6.64 -9.41 15.28
CA ILE A 28 7.39 -10.28 14.36
C ILE A 28 7.87 -9.45 13.17
N LEU A 29 6.98 -8.61 12.61
CA LEU A 29 7.26 -7.74 11.47
C LEU A 29 8.43 -6.80 11.75
N GLU A 30 8.45 -6.15 12.93
CA GLU A 30 9.50 -5.20 13.33
C GLU A 30 10.88 -5.84 13.48
N LYS A 31 10.95 -7.17 13.63
CA LYS A 31 12.20 -7.94 13.70
C LYS A 31 12.65 -8.48 12.33
N MET A 32 11.84 -8.31 11.30
CA MET A 32 12.21 -8.79 9.96
C MET A 32 13.35 -7.97 9.38
N ASP A 33 14.42 -8.65 8.99
CA ASP A 33 15.52 -7.99 8.29
C ASP A 33 15.01 -7.32 7.01
N GLY A 34 15.34 -6.04 6.84
CA GLY A 34 14.93 -5.22 5.70
C GLY A 34 13.51 -4.65 5.79
N PHE A 35 12.78 -4.86 6.89
CA PHE A 35 11.58 -4.09 7.17
C PHE A 35 11.96 -2.63 7.46
N VAL A 36 11.22 -1.69 6.90
CA VAL A 36 11.46 -0.24 7.06
C VAL A 36 10.35 0.41 7.87
N ASP A 37 9.15 0.41 7.32
CA ASP A 37 7.98 1.02 7.96
C ASP A 37 6.67 0.35 7.51
N VAL A 38 5.61 0.58 8.28
CA VAL A 38 4.23 0.24 7.93
C VAL A 38 3.27 1.25 8.53
N GLU A 39 2.35 1.73 7.72
CA GLU A 39 1.26 2.58 8.17
C GLU A 39 -0.08 2.02 7.66
N ARG A 40 -1.15 2.22 8.47
CA ARG A 40 -2.51 1.86 8.09
C ARG A 40 -3.39 3.08 8.07
N TYR A 41 -4.25 3.11 7.05
CA TYR A 41 -5.12 4.23 6.78
C TYR A 41 -6.53 3.73 6.51
N GLU A 42 -7.51 4.56 6.81
CA GLU A 42 -8.90 4.37 6.39
C GLU A 42 -9.20 5.27 5.19
N SER A 43 -9.87 4.73 4.17
CA SER A 43 -10.28 5.49 3.00
C SER A 43 -11.33 6.55 3.40
N ARG A 44 -11.15 7.77 2.86
CA ARG A 44 -12.10 8.87 3.02
C ARG A 44 -13.13 8.93 1.90
N THR A 45 -12.91 8.18 0.81
CA THR A 45 -13.77 8.16 -0.37
C THR A 45 -14.54 6.85 -0.52
N ARG A 46 -13.98 5.74 -0.02
CA ARG A 46 -14.57 4.39 -0.10
C ARG A 46 -14.85 3.84 1.31
N PRO A 47 -16.09 3.93 1.82
CA PRO A 47 -16.43 3.50 3.18
C PRO A 47 -16.00 2.06 3.46
N GLY A 48 -15.32 1.83 4.58
CA GLY A 48 -14.87 0.52 5.05
C GLY A 48 -13.56 0.01 4.45
N TRP A 49 -13.04 0.63 3.40
CA TRP A 49 -11.73 0.27 2.86
C TRP A 49 -10.59 0.76 3.74
N VAL A 50 -9.61 -0.11 3.93
CA VAL A 50 -8.40 0.15 4.70
C VAL A 50 -7.21 -0.08 3.79
N LEU A 51 -6.25 0.85 3.83
CA LEU A 51 -4.95 0.71 3.17
C LEU A 51 -3.90 0.32 4.23
N SER A 52 -3.13 -0.72 3.97
CA SER A 52 -1.88 -0.99 4.67
C SER A 52 -0.74 -0.80 3.67
N GLN A 53 0.07 0.22 3.91
CA GLN A 53 1.26 0.47 3.11
C GLN A 53 2.50 0.12 3.92
N SER A 54 3.39 -0.71 3.37
CA SER A 54 4.67 -1.05 3.99
C SER A 54 5.83 -0.85 3.04
N THR A 55 6.98 -0.47 3.60
CA THR A 55 8.23 -0.22 2.88
C THR A 55 9.28 -1.25 3.29
N TRP A 56 10.04 -1.72 2.31
CA TRP A 56 11.06 -2.75 2.45
C TRP A 56 12.36 -2.33 1.78
N ARG A 57 13.48 -2.68 2.40
CA ARG A 57 14.82 -2.42 1.84
C ARG A 57 14.99 -3.03 0.45
N ASP A 58 14.52 -4.26 0.27
CA ASP A 58 14.65 -5.03 -0.96
C ASP A 58 13.49 -6.04 -1.13
N GLU A 59 13.36 -6.60 -2.34
CA GLU A 59 12.32 -7.59 -2.65
C GLU A 59 12.47 -8.87 -1.82
N LYS A 60 13.69 -9.31 -1.57
CA LYS A 60 13.95 -10.53 -0.81
C LYS A 60 13.44 -10.44 0.63
N SER A 61 13.60 -9.29 1.26
CA SER A 61 13.09 -9.03 2.61
C SER A 61 11.56 -9.09 2.65
N MET A 62 10.92 -8.47 1.67
CA MET A 62 9.46 -8.52 1.52
C MET A 62 8.95 -9.94 1.27
N VAL A 63 9.65 -10.73 0.43
CA VAL A 63 9.28 -12.14 0.16
C VAL A 63 9.43 -12.98 1.41
N ARG A 64 10.49 -12.78 2.21
CA ARG A 64 10.66 -13.47 3.52
C ARG A 64 9.50 -13.18 4.45
N TRP A 65 9.04 -11.93 4.53
CA TRP A 65 7.85 -11.59 5.32
C TRP A 65 6.59 -12.30 4.81
N ARG A 66 6.36 -12.27 3.49
CA ARG A 66 5.21 -12.94 2.91
C ARG A 66 5.15 -14.43 3.26
N THR A 67 6.30 -15.10 3.32
CA THR A 67 6.43 -16.55 3.59
C THR A 67 6.66 -16.86 5.07
N GLN A 68 6.73 -15.84 5.94
CA GLN A 68 6.83 -16.04 7.38
C GLN A 68 5.59 -16.77 7.88
N ARG A 69 5.78 -17.80 8.71
CA ARG A 69 4.74 -18.76 9.10
C ARG A 69 3.48 -18.11 9.66
N ASP A 70 3.63 -17.24 10.66
CA ASP A 70 2.47 -16.64 11.35
C ASP A 70 1.75 -15.66 10.42
N HIS A 71 2.51 -14.92 9.60
CA HIS A 71 1.94 -14.05 8.58
C HIS A 71 1.18 -14.86 7.52
N TYR A 72 1.71 -16.01 7.10
CA TYR A 72 1.02 -16.90 6.16
C TYR A 72 -0.33 -17.38 6.69
N PHE A 73 -0.41 -17.76 7.96
CA PHE A 73 -1.69 -18.15 8.58
C PHE A 73 -2.67 -16.97 8.61
N VAL A 74 -2.21 -15.77 8.96
CA VAL A 74 -3.06 -14.57 8.97
C VAL A 74 -3.51 -14.20 7.56
N GLN A 75 -2.66 -14.31 6.55
CA GLN A 75 -3.05 -14.12 5.15
C GLN A 75 -4.16 -15.10 4.72
N SER A 76 -4.01 -16.37 5.07
CA SER A 76 -5.01 -17.40 4.76
C SER A 76 -6.34 -17.09 5.45
N LYS A 77 -6.32 -16.82 6.75
CA LYS A 77 -7.51 -16.42 7.50
C LYS A 77 -8.15 -15.17 6.92
N GLY A 78 -7.33 -14.14 6.65
CA GLY A 78 -7.79 -12.89 6.03
C GLY A 78 -8.56 -13.17 4.75
N ARG A 79 -7.95 -13.88 3.83
CA ARG A 79 -8.52 -14.15 2.51
C ARG A 79 -9.83 -14.95 2.57
N PHE A 80 -9.93 -15.95 3.40
CA PHE A 80 -11.08 -16.86 3.38
C PHE A 80 -12.20 -16.46 4.34
N GLU A 81 -11.87 -15.75 5.42
CA GLU A 81 -12.84 -15.50 6.49
C GLU A 81 -13.11 -14.02 6.73
N VAL A 82 -12.05 -13.15 6.68
CA VAL A 82 -12.14 -11.78 7.17
C VAL A 82 -12.43 -10.78 6.05
N PHE A 83 -11.87 -10.98 4.84
CA PHE A 83 -11.98 -10.02 3.76
C PHE A 83 -13.15 -10.31 2.83
N ALA A 84 -13.89 -9.25 2.47
CA ALA A 84 -14.87 -9.29 1.39
C ALA A 84 -14.16 -9.09 0.05
N ASP A 85 -13.17 -8.19 0.02
CA ASP A 85 -12.35 -7.92 -1.17
C ASP A 85 -10.99 -7.36 -0.75
N TYR A 86 -10.01 -7.43 -1.65
CA TYR A 86 -8.73 -6.74 -1.53
C TYR A 86 -8.07 -6.55 -2.88
N HIS A 87 -7.23 -5.50 -2.95
CA HIS A 87 -6.32 -5.21 -4.05
C HIS A 87 -4.91 -5.05 -3.49
N LEU A 88 -3.97 -5.84 -3.97
CA LEU A 88 -2.60 -5.84 -3.52
C LEU A 88 -1.66 -5.55 -4.68
N ARG A 89 -0.89 -4.48 -4.52
CA ARG A 89 0.15 -4.08 -5.46
C ARG A 89 1.51 -4.14 -4.79
N ILE A 90 2.45 -4.74 -5.48
CA ILE A 90 3.86 -4.77 -5.10
C ILE A 90 4.60 -3.95 -6.12
N GLY A 91 5.37 -2.98 -5.66
CA GLY A 91 6.13 -2.13 -6.57
C GLY A 91 7.51 -1.77 -6.05
N GLU A 92 8.37 -1.42 -6.98
CA GLU A 92 9.67 -0.85 -6.68
C GLU A 92 9.54 0.67 -6.55
N ILE A 93 10.05 1.21 -5.45
CA ILE A 93 10.13 2.66 -5.23
C ILE A 93 11.25 3.20 -6.12
N THR A 94 10.88 4.01 -7.10
CA THR A 94 11.82 4.62 -8.07
C THR A 94 12.22 6.04 -7.67
N ALA A 95 11.45 6.70 -6.79
CA ALA A 95 11.79 7.97 -6.16
C ALA A 95 11.11 8.09 -4.79
N ASP A 96 11.77 8.73 -3.85
CA ASP A 96 11.28 9.04 -2.51
C ASP A 96 11.87 10.38 -2.07
N THR A 97 11.02 11.33 -1.70
CA THR A 97 11.47 12.68 -1.28
C THR A 97 12.04 12.70 0.14
N ASP A 98 11.83 11.62 0.91
CA ASP A 98 12.30 11.47 2.28
C ASP A 98 12.64 9.99 2.55
N PRO A 99 13.70 9.48 1.89
CA PRO A 99 14.10 8.10 2.06
C PRO A 99 14.61 7.84 3.49
N PRO A 100 14.37 6.65 4.04
CA PRO A 100 14.87 6.29 5.37
C PRO A 100 16.40 6.42 5.46
N ALA A 101 16.89 6.85 6.60
CA ALA A 101 18.32 7.03 6.83
C ALA A 101 19.12 5.76 6.50
N GLY A 102 20.19 5.91 5.73
CA GLY A 102 21.06 4.82 5.31
C GLY A 102 20.51 3.98 4.14
N LEU A 103 19.34 4.28 3.60
CA LEU A 103 18.80 3.61 2.41
C LEU A 103 18.88 4.55 1.19
N THR A 104 19.27 3.98 0.08
CA THR A 104 19.28 4.67 -1.22
C THR A 104 18.23 4.08 -2.12
N VAL A 105 17.54 4.93 -2.87
CA VAL A 105 16.64 4.49 -3.92
C VAL A 105 17.49 4.01 -5.10
N LEU A 106 17.50 2.70 -5.32
CA LEU A 106 18.15 2.07 -6.46
C LEU A 106 17.13 1.21 -7.18
N GLU A 107 17.05 1.37 -8.48
CA GLU A 107 16.20 0.51 -9.31
C GLU A 107 16.90 -0.85 -9.52
N GLN A 108 16.20 -1.93 -9.19
CA GLN A 108 16.69 -3.31 -9.26
C GLN A 108 15.87 -4.15 -10.23
N ARG A 109 14.63 -3.75 -10.48
CA ARG A 109 13.69 -4.39 -11.39
C ARG A 109 13.39 -3.47 -12.56
N PHE A 110 13.25 -4.05 -13.76
CA PHE A 110 12.92 -3.33 -14.99
C PHE A 110 11.63 -3.84 -15.62
N ASP A 111 11.05 -4.89 -15.05
CA ASP A 111 9.73 -5.40 -15.39
C ASP A 111 8.62 -4.64 -14.66
N GLU A 112 7.44 -4.75 -15.19
CA GLU A 112 6.22 -4.19 -14.61
C GLU A 112 5.07 -5.20 -14.71
N THR A 113 3.98 -4.96 -13.97
CA THR A 113 2.80 -5.82 -14.02
C THR A 113 2.25 -5.94 -15.44
N GLU A 114 1.85 -7.14 -15.86
CA GLU A 114 1.19 -7.38 -17.14
C GLU A 114 -0.32 -7.16 -17.04
N VAL A 115 -0.90 -7.44 -15.86
CA VAL A 115 -2.36 -7.44 -15.65
C VAL A 115 -2.91 -6.15 -15.06
N GLY A 116 -2.10 -5.41 -14.28
CA GLY A 116 -2.53 -4.16 -13.66
C GLY A 116 -2.84 -3.08 -14.70
N VAL A 117 -3.96 -2.39 -14.51
CA VAL A 117 -4.34 -1.23 -15.35
C VAL A 117 -3.34 -0.09 -15.18
N ALA A 118 -2.87 0.11 -13.94
CA ALA A 118 -1.85 1.10 -13.61
C ALA A 118 -0.49 0.42 -13.44
N LYS A 119 0.47 0.78 -14.28
CA LYS A 119 1.86 0.34 -14.17
C LYS A 119 2.66 1.16 -13.17
N PHE A 120 2.12 2.31 -12.81
CA PHE A 120 2.78 3.29 -11.97
C PHE A 120 1.82 3.91 -10.96
N VAL A 121 2.26 4.06 -9.72
CA VAL A 121 1.50 4.76 -8.70
C VAL A 121 2.36 5.81 -8.01
N THR A 122 1.71 6.83 -7.49
CA THR A 122 2.33 7.78 -6.57
C THR A 122 1.62 7.71 -5.23
N PHE A 123 2.42 7.75 -4.16
CA PHE A 123 1.92 7.74 -2.79
C PHE A 123 2.48 8.95 -2.04
N THR A 124 1.60 9.86 -1.66
CA THR A 124 1.95 11.13 -1.01
C THR A 124 1.36 11.15 0.39
N GLU A 125 2.21 11.25 1.41
CA GLU A 125 1.83 11.38 2.81
C GLU A 125 2.01 12.82 3.28
N ALA A 126 1.00 13.35 3.95
CA ALA A 126 1.00 14.68 4.55
C ALA A 126 0.82 14.56 6.08
N THR A 127 1.88 14.82 6.83
CA THR A 127 1.84 14.89 8.30
C THR A 127 1.52 16.31 8.71
N PRO A 128 0.46 16.55 9.52
CA PRO A 128 0.10 17.90 9.92
C PRO A 128 1.14 18.53 10.86
N GLU A 129 1.29 19.84 10.76
CA GLU A 129 1.93 20.64 11.80
C GLU A 129 1.14 20.52 13.11
N ARG A 130 1.80 20.77 14.22
CA ARG A 130 1.14 20.75 15.53
C ARG A 130 -0.02 21.76 15.58
N GLY A 131 -1.23 21.22 15.81
CA GLY A 131 -2.46 22.02 15.89
C GLY A 131 -3.12 22.32 14.54
N ALA A 132 -2.55 21.88 13.43
CA ALA A 132 -3.19 21.97 12.11
C ALA A 132 -4.17 20.81 11.93
N ASP A 133 -5.30 21.08 11.29
CA ASP A 133 -6.29 20.09 10.87
C ASP A 133 -6.30 19.98 9.34
N LEU A 134 -5.78 18.88 8.84
CA LEU A 134 -5.82 18.56 7.41
C LEU A 134 -7.13 17.85 7.02
N THR A 135 -7.83 17.27 7.98
CA THR A 135 -8.97 16.36 7.72
C THR A 135 -10.23 17.09 7.31
N ALA A 136 -10.41 18.35 7.74
CA ALA A 136 -11.57 19.17 7.40
C ALA A 136 -11.79 19.35 5.88
N LYS A 137 -10.73 19.17 5.08
CA LYS A 137 -10.76 19.26 3.60
C LYS A 137 -10.01 18.07 2.97
N ALA A 138 -10.12 16.90 3.57
CA ALA A 138 -9.42 15.69 3.09
C ALA A 138 -9.82 15.32 1.67
N ASP A 139 -11.10 15.40 1.33
CA ASP A 139 -11.65 15.17 0.00
C ASP A 139 -11.03 16.04 -1.09
N ARG A 140 -10.51 17.21 -0.72
CA ARG A 140 -9.84 18.15 -1.62
C ARG A 140 -8.31 18.00 -1.65
N LEU A 141 -7.76 17.01 -0.97
CA LEU A 141 -6.31 16.81 -0.93
C LEU A 141 -5.67 16.73 -2.32
N PRO A 142 -6.24 16.04 -3.34
CA PRO A 142 -5.67 16.03 -4.68
C PRO A 142 -5.49 17.44 -5.24
N PHE A 143 -6.54 18.24 -5.24
CA PHE A 143 -6.51 19.63 -5.76
C PHE A 143 -5.54 20.52 -4.98
N ARG A 144 -5.48 20.35 -3.64
CA ARG A 144 -4.55 21.11 -2.79
C ARG A 144 -3.09 20.77 -3.08
N LEU A 145 -2.83 19.56 -3.57
CA LEU A 145 -1.51 19.10 -4.03
C LEU A 145 -1.25 19.38 -5.52
N GLY A 146 -2.16 20.08 -6.20
CA GLY A 146 -2.03 20.44 -7.61
C GLY A 146 -2.35 19.31 -8.59
N LEU A 147 -3.15 18.33 -8.15
CA LEU A 147 -3.64 17.22 -8.99
C LEU A 147 -5.11 17.46 -9.35
N ASP A 148 -5.42 17.42 -10.65
CA ASP A 148 -6.79 17.22 -11.11
C ASP A 148 -7.07 15.72 -11.22
N PRO A 149 -7.85 15.13 -10.30
CA PRO A 149 -8.10 13.71 -10.30
C PRO A 149 -9.02 13.23 -11.42
N SER A 150 -9.67 14.13 -12.16
CA SER A 150 -10.49 13.82 -13.33
C SER A 150 -9.68 13.65 -14.62
N GLY A 151 -8.38 13.89 -14.57
CA GLY A 151 -7.49 13.80 -15.73
C GLY A 151 -7.48 12.40 -16.35
N GLU A 152 -7.48 12.35 -17.70
CA GLU A 152 -7.52 11.09 -18.46
C GLU A 152 -6.32 10.16 -18.20
N THR A 153 -5.21 10.70 -17.73
CA THR A 153 -3.98 9.98 -17.38
C THR A 153 -4.08 9.18 -16.08
N ILE A 154 -5.14 9.42 -15.28
CA ILE A 154 -5.37 8.77 -13.99
C ILE A 154 -6.35 7.61 -14.15
N ALA A 155 -6.00 6.44 -13.61
CA ALA A 155 -6.88 5.28 -13.56
C ALA A 155 -7.83 5.37 -12.36
N GLU A 156 -7.26 5.66 -11.19
CA GLU A 156 -7.98 5.81 -9.94
C GLU A 156 -7.17 6.64 -8.94
N HIS A 157 -7.82 7.17 -7.95
CA HIS A 157 -7.18 7.80 -6.80
C HIS A 157 -8.01 7.58 -5.54
N ASP A 158 -7.37 7.66 -4.39
CA ASP A 158 -8.06 7.64 -3.11
C ASP A 158 -7.31 8.48 -2.07
N VAL A 159 -8.07 9.08 -1.18
CA VAL A 159 -7.57 9.83 -0.03
C VAL A 159 -7.80 9.02 1.23
N PHE A 160 -6.77 8.92 2.03
CA PHE A 160 -6.75 8.11 3.24
C PHE A 160 -6.38 8.95 4.46
N GLU A 161 -6.93 8.57 5.61
CA GLU A 161 -6.52 9.11 6.92
C GLU A 161 -5.88 8.02 7.76
N SER A 162 -4.76 8.33 8.41
CA SER A 162 -4.05 7.36 9.25
C SER A 162 -4.90 6.93 10.45
N ILE A 163 -4.95 5.62 10.69
CA ILE A 163 -5.64 5.02 11.85
C ILE A 163 -4.87 5.27 13.14
N TYR A 164 -3.53 5.36 13.05
CA TYR A 164 -2.67 5.44 14.25
C TYR A 164 -2.06 6.83 14.47
N ASN A 165 -2.04 7.68 13.45
CA ASN A 165 -1.53 9.05 13.51
C ASN A 165 -2.64 10.02 13.11
N PRO A 166 -3.51 10.45 14.04
CA PRO A 166 -4.66 11.29 13.74
C PRO A 166 -4.27 12.55 12.97
N GLY A 167 -5.04 12.85 11.93
CA GLY A 167 -4.82 14.02 11.07
C GLY A 167 -3.78 13.82 9.97
N LYS A 168 -2.98 12.76 9.99
CA LYS A 168 -2.08 12.41 8.88
C LYS A 168 -2.91 11.89 7.72
N LEU A 169 -2.75 12.50 6.55
CA LEU A 169 -3.43 12.11 5.32
C LEU A 169 -2.45 11.44 4.34
N ALA A 170 -2.99 10.61 3.47
CA ALA A 170 -2.28 10.07 2.33
C ALA A 170 -3.13 10.16 1.06
N LEU A 171 -2.48 10.44 -0.07
CA LEU A 171 -3.05 10.37 -1.41
C LEU A 171 -2.35 9.27 -2.19
N LEU A 172 -3.13 8.28 -2.65
CA LEU A 172 -2.69 7.25 -3.56
C LEU A 172 -3.28 7.53 -4.94
N VAL A 173 -2.44 7.60 -5.96
CA VAL A 173 -2.86 7.81 -7.35
C VAL A 173 -2.30 6.70 -8.23
N SER A 174 -3.18 6.04 -8.95
CA SER A 174 -2.86 5.01 -9.94
C SER A 174 -2.90 5.65 -11.33
N TRP A 175 -1.79 5.60 -12.05
CA TRP A 175 -1.60 6.25 -13.32
C TRP A 175 -1.78 5.29 -14.49
N LYS A 176 -2.66 5.64 -15.45
CA LYS A 176 -2.73 4.96 -16.76
C LYS A 176 -1.50 5.27 -17.60
N ASP A 177 -1.06 6.54 -17.52
CA ASP A 177 0.12 7.04 -18.20
C ASP A 177 1.29 7.10 -17.20
N THR A 178 2.26 6.21 -17.40
CA THR A 178 3.46 6.10 -16.56
C THR A 178 4.29 7.38 -16.58
N ASP A 179 4.40 8.04 -17.73
CA ASP A 179 5.23 9.25 -17.87
C ASP A 179 4.57 10.45 -17.20
N ALA A 180 3.23 10.56 -17.26
CA ALA A 180 2.49 11.53 -16.47
C ALA A 180 2.70 11.32 -14.96
N GLY A 181 2.64 10.07 -14.50
CA GLY A 181 2.92 9.72 -13.11
C GLY A 181 4.35 10.03 -12.67
N LYS A 182 5.34 9.73 -13.51
CA LYS A 182 6.74 10.09 -13.26
C LYS A 182 6.97 11.60 -13.23
N ALA A 183 6.28 12.35 -14.08
CA ALA A 183 6.41 13.80 -14.15
C ALA A 183 5.73 14.51 -12.99
N TRP A 184 4.60 13.97 -12.49
CA TRP A 184 3.85 14.62 -11.43
C TRP A 184 4.62 14.64 -10.10
N SER A 185 4.50 15.76 -9.41
CA SER A 185 5.00 15.96 -8.03
C SER A 185 4.04 16.87 -7.27
N PRO A 186 3.80 16.60 -5.99
CA PRO A 186 2.85 17.40 -5.21
C PRO A 186 3.35 18.83 -5.02
N GLY A 187 2.42 19.77 -5.11
CA GLY A 187 2.63 21.16 -4.73
C GLY A 187 2.80 21.33 -3.22
N LYS A 188 3.20 22.52 -2.80
CA LYS A 188 3.29 22.87 -1.38
C LYS A 188 1.91 22.86 -0.73
N LEU A 189 1.82 22.28 0.45
CA LEU A 189 0.60 22.20 1.25
C LEU A 189 0.81 22.94 2.59
N SER A 190 0.00 23.95 2.87
CA SER A 190 0.05 24.68 4.14
C SER A 190 -0.45 23.82 5.30
N GLY A 191 0.12 24.03 6.49
CA GLY A 191 -0.23 23.28 7.71
C GLY A 191 0.36 21.86 7.73
N VAL A 192 1.39 21.61 6.91
CA VAL A 192 2.08 20.32 6.82
C VAL A 192 3.51 20.45 7.31
N GLU A 193 3.83 19.73 8.37
CA GLU A 193 5.20 19.60 8.88
C GLU A 193 6.07 18.78 7.93
N LYS A 194 5.50 17.69 7.39
CA LYS A 194 6.23 16.77 6.54
C LYS A 194 5.36 16.28 5.36
N LEU A 195 5.87 16.45 4.16
CA LEU A 195 5.28 15.92 2.93
C LEU A 195 6.26 14.93 2.31
N ARG A 196 5.92 13.62 2.38
CA ARG A 196 6.70 12.56 1.75
C ARG A 196 5.99 12.08 0.50
N HIS A 197 6.70 12.06 -0.62
CA HIS A 197 6.17 11.63 -1.91
C HIS A 197 7.01 10.50 -2.47
N ARG A 198 6.36 9.37 -2.78
CA ARG A 198 6.99 8.19 -3.36
C ARG A 198 6.41 7.91 -4.74
N LYS A 199 7.30 7.56 -5.67
CA LYS A 199 6.99 7.09 -7.01
C LYS A 199 7.27 5.61 -7.06
N VAL A 200 6.31 4.80 -7.51
CA VAL A 200 6.37 3.34 -7.41
C VAL A 200 5.98 2.72 -8.76
N ARG A 201 6.91 1.97 -9.36
CA ARG A 201 6.62 1.12 -10.50
C ARG A 201 6.03 -0.19 -10.00
N ILE A 202 4.86 -0.57 -10.48
CA ILE A 202 4.16 -1.77 -10.04
C ILE A 202 4.71 -2.97 -10.80
N VAL A 203 5.23 -3.95 -10.07
CA VAL A 203 5.80 -5.20 -10.61
C VAL A 203 4.84 -6.39 -10.45
N ARG A 204 3.87 -6.30 -9.55
CA ARG A 204 2.78 -7.28 -9.39
C ARG A 204 1.52 -6.57 -8.96
N ASP A 205 0.41 -6.98 -9.56
CA ASP A 205 -0.94 -6.49 -9.27
C ASP A 205 -1.90 -7.67 -9.21
N TYR A 206 -2.55 -7.88 -8.06
CA TYR A 206 -3.55 -8.95 -7.91
C TYR A 206 -4.55 -8.63 -6.81
N GLY A 207 -5.73 -9.19 -6.94
CA GLY A 207 -6.82 -8.99 -5.99
C GLY A 207 -7.38 -10.29 -5.43
N CYS A 208 -8.52 -10.17 -4.78
CA CYS A 208 -9.25 -11.30 -4.26
C CYS A 208 -9.71 -12.23 -5.39
N PHE A 209 -10.14 -11.64 -6.52
CA PHE A 209 -10.75 -12.35 -7.65
C PHE A 209 -9.79 -12.53 -8.83
N ASP A 210 -9.00 -11.52 -9.18
CA ASP A 210 -7.94 -11.65 -10.19
C ASP A 210 -6.62 -12.01 -9.51
N ARG A 211 -6.16 -13.23 -9.78
CA ARG A 211 -4.99 -13.79 -9.12
C ARG A 211 -3.88 -14.19 -10.08
N ARG A 212 -3.91 -13.68 -11.31
CA ARG A 212 -2.93 -14.06 -12.35
C ARG A 212 -1.48 -13.78 -11.93
N GLU A 213 -1.23 -12.69 -11.22
CA GLU A 213 0.10 -12.36 -10.69
C GLU A 213 0.29 -12.70 -9.20
N ALA A 214 -0.74 -13.30 -8.57
CA ALA A 214 -0.59 -13.74 -7.19
C ALA A 214 0.47 -14.84 -7.10
N PRO A 215 1.26 -14.86 -6.02
CA PRO A 215 2.17 -15.96 -5.77
C PRO A 215 1.42 -17.29 -5.77
N GLN A 216 1.98 -18.30 -6.43
CA GLN A 216 1.40 -19.64 -6.41
C GLN A 216 1.47 -20.18 -4.99
N TYR A 217 0.31 -20.57 -4.47
CA TYR A 217 0.21 -21.40 -3.29
C TYR A 217 0.01 -22.82 -3.78
N TYR A 218 1.00 -23.68 -3.58
CA TYR A 218 0.76 -25.11 -3.72
C TYR A 218 -0.23 -25.53 -2.63
N ALA A 219 -1.40 -26.00 -3.01
CA ALA A 219 -2.24 -26.73 -2.08
C ALA A 219 -1.38 -27.85 -1.50
N GLY A 220 -1.36 -28.01 -0.17
CA GLY A 220 -0.65 -29.12 0.44
C GLY A 220 -1.01 -30.41 -0.30
N VAL A 221 -0.02 -31.23 -0.62
CA VAL A 221 -0.24 -32.53 -1.23
C VAL A 221 -1.20 -33.25 -0.28
N LYS A 222 -2.44 -33.47 -0.73
CA LYS A 222 -3.34 -34.37 -0.02
C LYS A 222 -2.67 -35.71 -0.08
N ASP A 223 -2.37 -36.31 1.07
CA ASP A 223 -1.86 -37.67 1.14
C ASP A 223 -2.72 -38.53 0.22
N ALA A 224 -2.08 -39.19 -0.73
CA ALA A 224 -2.79 -40.12 -1.57
C ALA A 224 -3.44 -41.16 -0.64
N PRO A 225 -4.71 -41.54 -0.86
CA PRO A 225 -5.33 -42.59 -0.04
C PRO A 225 -4.43 -43.80 -0.08
N ALA A 226 -4.07 -44.32 1.08
CA ALA A 226 -3.32 -45.55 1.21
C ALA A 226 -4.02 -46.63 0.37
N LYS A 227 -3.27 -47.24 -0.53
CA LYS A 227 -3.76 -48.38 -1.36
C LYS A 227 -3.96 -49.58 -0.49
#